data_2f6299b64ef024474e0d90f8754e91ad
#
_entry.id   2f6299b64ef024474e0d90f8754e91ad
#
_cell.length_a   1.000
_cell.length_b   1.000
_cell.length_c   1.000
_cell.angle_alpha   90.00
_cell.angle_beta   90.00
_cell.angle_gamma   90.00
#
_symmetry.space_group_name_H-M   'P 1'
#
loop_
_entity.id
_entity.type
_entity.pdbx_description
1 polymer ?
#
loop_
_entity_poly.entity_id
_entity_poly.type
_entity_poly.pdbx_seq_one_letter_code
_entity_poly.pdbx_strand_id
1 'polypeptide(L)'
;MTYGEAQLPPPASGNGLAETREIAEKFGVPDIKLVKPGIGETTRVLLRRIPELILLRDPDSPLTRHISELAREKGVEVRRYPLKCYEACGIIRVMDNV
;
A
#
# COMPACT_ATOMS: atom_id res chain seq x y z
N MET A 1 -20.27 22.02 9.00
CA MET A 1 -19.97 21.80 9.22
C MET A 1 -19.56 21.38 9.40
N THR A 2 -19.65 21.22 9.39
CA THR A 2 -19.03 20.82 9.67
C THR A 2 -18.81 19.95 9.67
N TYR A 3 -19.03 19.50 9.50
CA TYR A 3 -18.74 18.50 9.61
C TYR A 3 -17.96 17.99 9.34
N GLY A 4 -17.91 17.98 8.85
CA GLY A 4 -17.30 17.38 8.67
C GLY A 4 -16.28 17.25 8.46
N GLU A 5 -16.06 17.67 8.55
CA GLU A 5 -15.12 17.59 8.74
C GLU A 5 -14.41 17.22 9.18
N ALA A 6 -14.74 17.28 9.40
CA ALA A 6 -14.12 16.95 10.07
C ALA A 6 -13.69 16.08 10.30
N GLN A 7 -14.09 15.80 10.14
CA GLN A 7 -13.77 14.93 10.52
C GLN A 7 -13.16 14.13 10.13
N LEU A 8 -13.16 14.19 9.90
CA LEU A 8 -12.71 13.25 9.58
C LEU A 8 -11.62 12.55 9.66
N PRO A 9 -11.64 12.09 9.65
CA PRO A 9 -10.46 11.26 9.65
C PRO A 9 -9.23 11.96 9.15
N PRO A 10 -9.25 13.21 9.08
CA PRO A 10 -8.09 13.97 8.67
C PRO A 10 -6.81 13.60 9.38
N PRO A 11 -6.85 13.29 10.69
CA PRO A 11 -5.62 12.87 11.37
C PRO A 11 -5.01 11.64 10.74
N ALA A 12 -5.85 10.69 10.38
CA ALA A 12 -5.36 9.48 9.75
C ALA A 12 -4.75 9.79 8.38
N SER A 13 -5.34 10.72 7.65
CA SER A 13 -4.80 11.11 6.35
C SER A 13 -3.41 11.68 6.48
N GLY A 14 -3.20 12.56 7.45
CA GLY A 14 -1.89 13.13 7.67
C GLY A 14 -0.88 12.07 8.02
N ASN A 15 -1.28 11.15 8.90
CA ASN A 15 -0.39 10.06 9.29
C ASN A 15 -0.14 9.12 8.13
N GLY A 16 -1.13 8.97 7.26
CA GLY A 16 -0.98 8.12 6.11
C GLY A 16 0.09 8.61 5.16
N LEU A 17 0.13 9.92 4.94
CA LEU A 17 1.17 10.49 4.07
C LEU A 17 2.55 10.31 4.67
N ALA A 18 2.67 10.51 5.97
CA ALA A 18 3.95 10.32 6.64
C ALA A 18 4.42 8.88 6.51
N GLU A 19 3.51 7.94 6.71
CA GLU A 19 3.86 6.53 6.59
C GLU A 19 4.27 6.19 5.16
N THR A 20 3.58 6.75 4.18
CA THR A 20 3.92 6.51 2.79
C THR A 20 5.34 6.98 2.49
N ARG A 21 5.72 8.13 3.04
CA ARG A 21 7.08 8.64 2.86
C ARG A 21 8.11 7.75 3.54
N GLU A 22 7.79 7.26 4.72
CA GLU A 22 8.69 6.35 5.42
C GLU A 22 8.95 5.09 4.61
N ILE A 23 7.88 4.57 4.01
CA ILE A 23 8.00 3.38 3.19
C ILE A 23 8.88 3.65 1.98
N ALA A 24 8.66 4.79 1.32
CA ALA A 24 9.46 5.14 0.16
C ALA A 24 10.93 5.22 0.52
N GLU A 25 11.25 5.84 1.66
CA GLU A 25 12.63 5.95 2.09
C GLU A 25 13.22 4.60 2.45
N LYS A 26 12.45 3.80 3.19
CA LYS A 26 12.96 2.53 3.67
C LYS A 26 13.26 1.56 2.54
N PHE A 27 12.45 1.58 1.51
CA PHE A 27 12.61 0.64 0.40
C PHE A 27 13.29 1.26 -0.82
N GLY A 28 13.82 2.47 -0.66
CA GLY A 28 14.57 3.09 -1.74
C GLY A 28 13.73 3.47 -2.94
N VAL A 29 12.49 3.85 -2.72
CA VAL A 29 11.59 4.23 -3.79
C VAL A 29 11.81 5.71 -4.09
N PRO A 30 12.22 6.06 -5.31
CA PRO A 30 12.59 7.46 -5.61
C PRO A 30 11.40 8.42 -5.72
N ASP A 31 10.22 7.90 -5.99
CA ASP A 31 9.03 8.74 -6.16
C ASP A 31 7.92 8.18 -5.29
N ILE A 32 7.41 9.00 -4.40
CA ILE A 32 6.36 8.58 -3.48
C ILE A 32 5.11 8.08 -4.21
N LYS A 33 4.91 8.53 -5.44
CA LYS A 33 3.77 8.08 -6.25
C LYS A 33 3.85 6.60 -6.60
N LEU A 34 5.01 6.01 -6.46
CA LEU A 34 5.18 4.58 -6.71
C LEU A 34 4.81 3.73 -5.51
N VAL A 35 4.51 4.36 -4.39
CA VAL A 35 4.01 3.67 -3.21
C VAL A 35 2.49 3.81 -3.22
N LYS A 36 1.80 2.67 -3.25
CA LYS A 36 0.34 2.65 -3.39
C LYS A 36 -0.30 2.09 -2.12
N PRO A 37 -0.59 2.96 -1.15
CA PRO A 37 -1.11 2.50 0.14
C PRO A 37 -2.60 2.24 0.10
N GLY A 38 -3.04 1.30 0.95
CA GLY A 38 -4.44 1.00 1.10
C GLY A 38 -4.85 -0.26 0.36
N ILE A 39 -5.89 -0.92 0.88
CA ILE A 39 -6.38 -2.16 0.30
C ILE A 39 -6.84 -1.94 -1.14
N GLY A 40 -7.61 -0.89 -1.36
CA GLY A 40 -8.15 -0.61 -2.68
C GLY A 40 -7.08 -0.34 -3.72
N GLU A 41 -6.11 0.51 -3.38
CA GLU A 41 -5.04 0.84 -4.31
C GLU A 41 -4.16 -0.37 -4.56
N THR A 42 -3.85 -1.13 -3.51
CA THR A 42 -3.01 -2.31 -3.66
C THR A 42 -3.69 -3.34 -4.57
N THR A 43 -4.99 -3.53 -4.39
CA THR A 43 -5.75 -4.44 -5.22
C THR A 43 -5.73 -3.98 -6.68
N ARG A 44 -5.95 -2.68 -6.89
CA ARG A 44 -5.96 -2.12 -8.24
C ARG A 44 -4.63 -2.34 -8.95
N VAL A 45 -3.55 -2.11 -8.23
CA VAL A 45 -2.21 -2.31 -8.80
C VAL A 45 -2.02 -3.75 -9.21
N LEU A 46 -2.41 -4.68 -8.35
CA LEU A 46 -2.26 -6.10 -8.66
C LEU A 46 -3.10 -6.52 -9.87
N LEU A 47 -4.24 -5.89 -10.06
CA LEU A 47 -5.09 -6.23 -11.20
C LEU A 47 -4.57 -5.68 -12.51
N ARG A 48 -3.82 -4.58 -12.47
CA ARG A 48 -3.39 -3.88 -13.68
C ARG A 48 -1.92 -4.03 -13.99
N ARG A 49 -1.10 -4.32 -13.00
CA ARG A 49 0.35 -4.34 -13.15
C ARG A 49 0.93 -5.48 -12.34
N ILE A 50 2.25 -5.59 -12.40
CA ILE A 50 2.97 -6.52 -11.53
C ILE A 50 3.85 -5.65 -10.64
N PRO A 51 3.41 -5.39 -9.41
CA PRO A 51 4.22 -4.59 -8.50
C PRO A 51 5.47 -5.34 -8.07
N GLU A 52 6.43 -4.61 -7.54
CA GLU A 52 7.65 -5.23 -7.10
C GLU A 52 7.48 -5.93 -5.76
N LEU A 53 6.65 -5.35 -4.90
CA LEU A 53 6.52 -5.83 -3.53
C LEU A 53 5.16 -5.42 -2.98
N ILE A 54 4.58 -6.30 -2.21
CA ILE A 54 3.35 -6.00 -1.46
C ILE A 54 3.68 -6.08 0.02
N LEU A 55 3.29 -5.05 0.75
CA LEU A 55 3.43 -5.02 2.20
C LEU A 55 2.07 -5.25 2.82
N LEU A 56 1.98 -6.14 3.78
CA LEU A 56 0.74 -6.40 4.51
C LEU A 56 1.01 -6.27 5.99
N ARG A 57 0.12 -5.58 6.69
CA ARG A 57 0.25 -5.47 8.14
C ARG A 57 0.07 -6.85 8.78
N ASP A 58 -0.89 -7.60 8.29
CA ASP A 58 -1.17 -8.95 8.79
C ASP A 58 -1.50 -9.85 7.60
N PRO A 59 -0.53 -10.64 7.13
CA PRO A 59 -0.77 -11.53 5.98
C PRO A 59 -1.87 -12.56 6.21
N ASP A 60 -2.21 -12.82 7.47
CA ASP A 60 -3.26 -13.80 7.78
C ASP A 60 -4.64 -13.16 7.91
N SER A 61 -4.73 -11.85 7.77
CA SER A 61 -6.00 -11.15 7.90
C SER A 61 -6.95 -11.50 6.75
N PRO A 62 -8.23 -11.77 7.07
CA PRO A 62 -9.21 -12.00 6.00
C PRO A 62 -9.45 -10.75 5.17
N LEU A 63 -9.12 -9.57 5.69
CA LEU A 63 -9.31 -8.32 4.96
C LEU A 63 -8.41 -8.23 3.74
N THR A 64 -7.27 -8.89 3.77
CA THR A 64 -6.28 -8.79 2.69
C THR A 64 -6.03 -10.14 2.02
N ARG A 65 -6.89 -11.13 2.26
CA ARG A 65 -6.69 -12.45 1.67
C ARG A 65 -6.66 -12.39 0.15
N HIS A 66 -7.55 -11.60 -0.45
CA HIS A 66 -7.58 -11.48 -1.90
C HIS A 66 -6.28 -10.91 -2.45
N ILE A 67 -5.64 -10.03 -1.69
CA ILE A 67 -4.37 -9.45 -2.10
C ILE A 67 -3.28 -10.52 -2.09
N SER A 68 -3.24 -11.32 -1.03
CA SER A 68 -2.27 -12.41 -0.94
C SER A 68 -2.44 -13.39 -2.09
N GLU A 69 -3.68 -13.71 -2.43
CA GLU A 69 -3.95 -14.66 -3.50
C GLU A 69 -3.55 -14.11 -4.86
N LEU A 70 -3.89 -12.84 -5.12
CA LEU A 70 -3.51 -12.21 -6.38
C LEU A 70 -2.00 -12.12 -6.51
N ALA A 71 -1.34 -11.76 -5.42
CA ALA A 71 0.12 -11.64 -5.45
C ALA A 71 0.75 -12.99 -5.74
N ARG A 72 0.23 -14.05 -5.12
CA ARG A 72 0.75 -15.39 -5.35
C ARG A 72 0.59 -15.79 -6.82
N GLU A 73 -0.58 -15.51 -7.39
CA GLU A 73 -0.82 -15.85 -8.79
C GLU A 73 0.14 -15.14 -9.73
N LYS A 74 0.53 -13.94 -9.38
CA LYS A 74 1.40 -13.14 -10.23
C LYS A 74 2.87 -13.27 -9.88
N GLY A 75 3.19 -14.06 -8.86
CA GLY A 75 4.57 -14.24 -8.46
C GLY A 75 5.17 -13.02 -7.78
N VAL A 76 4.34 -12.22 -7.13
CA VAL A 76 4.78 -11.01 -6.46
C VAL A 76 5.08 -11.32 -5.00
N GLU A 77 6.20 -10.83 -4.50
CA GLU A 77 6.58 -11.02 -3.11
C GLU A 77 5.62 -10.28 -2.18
N VAL A 78 5.20 -10.95 -1.11
CA VAL A 78 4.41 -10.36 -0.04
C VAL A 78 5.25 -10.39 1.22
N ARG A 79 5.33 -9.25 1.91
CA ARG A 79 6.15 -9.14 3.11
C ARG A 79 5.33 -8.52 4.23
N ARG A 80 5.46 -9.07 5.43
CA ARG A 80 4.83 -8.47 6.61
C ARG A 80 5.58 -7.17 6.94
N TYR A 81 4.83 -6.13 7.21
CA TYR A 81 5.40 -4.83 7.55
C TYR A 81 4.46 -4.15 8.55
N PRO A 82 4.99 -3.51 9.60
CA PRO A 82 4.14 -2.91 10.64
C PRO A 82 3.49 -1.61 10.19
N LEU A 83 2.57 -1.73 9.24
CA LEU A 83 1.79 -0.59 8.78
C LEU A 83 0.90 -0.09 9.90
N LYS A 84 0.78 1.22 10.02
CA LYS A 84 -0.03 1.83 11.07
C LYS A 84 -1.34 2.37 10.54
N CYS A 85 -1.30 2.98 9.37
CA CYS A 85 -2.48 3.64 8.79
C CYS A 85 -3.19 2.78 7.78
N TYR A 86 -2.54 1.75 7.27
CA TYR A 86 -3.09 0.93 6.20
C TYR A 86 -2.95 -0.53 6.51
N GLU A 87 -3.81 -1.34 5.88
CA GLU A 87 -3.71 -2.79 6.00
C GLU A 87 -2.79 -3.37 4.94
N ALA A 88 -2.59 -2.64 3.84
CA ALA A 88 -1.81 -3.12 2.72
C ALA A 88 -1.16 -1.95 2.00
N CYS A 89 -0.08 -2.22 1.30
CA CYS A 89 0.61 -1.21 0.51
C CYS A 89 1.34 -1.90 -0.62
N GLY A 90 1.22 -1.36 -1.84
CA GLY A 90 1.94 -1.88 -2.98
C GLY A 90 3.08 -0.96 -3.36
N ILE A 91 4.18 -1.54 -3.86
CA ILE A 91 5.32 -0.77 -4.33
C ILE A 91 5.54 -1.11 -5.79
N ILE A 92 5.48 -0.11 -6.64
CA ILE A 92 5.64 -0.27 -8.08
C ILE A 92 7.09 -0.09 -8.45
N ARG A 93 7.58 -0.98 -9.32
CA ARG A 93 8.96 -0.90 -9.77
C ARG A 93 9.12 0.27 -10.74
N VAL A 94 10.16 1.07 -10.49
CA VAL A 94 10.43 2.22 -11.35
C VAL A 94 10.66 1.79 -12.79
N MET A 95 11.33 0.66 -12.96
CA MET A 95 11.70 0.22 -14.29
C MET A 95 10.51 -0.19 -15.14
N ASP A 96 9.37 -0.39 -14.53
CA ASP A 96 8.16 -0.71 -15.29
C ASP A 96 7.71 0.44 -16.17
N ASN A 97 8.29 1.61 -15.97
CA ASN A 97 7.93 2.80 -16.75
C ASN A 97 8.76 2.96 -18.01
N VAL A 98 9.71 2.10 -18.21
CA VAL A 98 10.62 2.22 -19.34
C VAL A 98 10.11 1.55 -20.60
#